data_326b8ceb5eaa4a1d9d0f8f3984adb21b
#
_entry.id   326b8ceb5eaa4a1d9d0f8f3984adb21b
#
_cell.length_a   1.000
_cell.length_b   1.000
_cell.length_c   1.000
_cell.angle_alpha   90.00
_cell.angle_beta   90.00
_cell.angle_gamma   90.00
#
_symmetry.space_group_name_H-M   'P 1'
#
loop_
_entity.id
_entity.type
_entity.pdbx_description
1 polymer ?
#
loop_
_entity_poly.entity_id
_entity_poly.type
_entity_poly.pdbx_seq_one_letter_code
_entity_poly.pdbx_strand_id
1 'polypeptide(L)'
;NSRVGTMDKLGFGYKDVKKINSKVIYCSITGFGTDGPYAKRGGFDLIAQGMSGLMSITGHPDSPPAKVGVPIADLNTGMFAMQGILSAYIHRLKNNEGQYLEVSLLESALAYTMYESSIYFTTGKISTPDGSAHRLTAPYQAFKTMDGYINIGAANQSNWERLTKVLGIETLNDNPEFSDSKNRQINRIKLEKILEEIFITKSSKEWISILIDNSIPSGPIYNMEEVWNDEQVKYRKMDVKLDHPKQKNSRNIGVAVKLSETPGKIKTPAP
;
A
#
# COMPACT_ATOMS: atom_id res chain seq x y z
N ASN A 1 12.15 -13.42 14.47
CA ASN A 1 11.80 -14.01 13.17
C ASN A 1 12.41 -15.41 13.05
N SER A 2 11.69 -16.45 13.48
CA SER A 2 12.12 -17.84 13.48
C SER A 2 10.91 -18.77 13.44
N ARG A 3 11.13 -20.04 13.11
CA ARG A 3 10.06 -21.05 13.22
C ARG A 3 9.61 -21.20 14.67
N VAL A 4 8.31 -21.41 14.87
CA VAL A 4 7.72 -21.60 16.21
C VAL A 4 8.46 -22.69 16.98
N GLY A 5 8.77 -22.41 18.24
CA GLY A 5 9.50 -23.32 19.14
C GLY A 5 11.03 -23.36 18.93
N THR A 6 11.59 -22.66 17.94
CA THR A 6 13.05 -22.62 17.75
C THR A 6 13.75 -21.91 18.91
N MET A 7 13.26 -20.74 19.30
CA MET A 7 13.85 -19.97 20.40
C MET A 7 13.69 -20.66 21.74
N ASP A 8 12.55 -21.35 21.96
CA ASP A 8 12.33 -22.13 23.18
C ASP A 8 13.35 -23.27 23.29
N LYS A 9 13.60 -24.00 22.20
CA LYS A 9 14.63 -25.07 22.18
C LYS A 9 16.04 -24.59 22.45
N LEU A 10 16.33 -23.32 22.12
CA LEU A 10 17.62 -22.70 22.36
C LEU A 10 17.73 -22.04 23.75
N GLY A 11 16.68 -22.10 24.58
CA GLY A 11 16.64 -21.44 25.90
C GLY A 11 16.44 -19.92 25.84
N PHE A 12 16.02 -19.39 24.70
CA PHE A 12 15.72 -17.97 24.49
C PHE A 12 14.22 -17.69 24.24
N GLY A 13 13.36 -18.62 24.65
CA GLY A 13 11.91 -18.40 24.61
C GLY A 13 11.48 -17.30 25.55
N TYR A 14 10.30 -16.71 25.31
CA TYR A 14 9.79 -15.61 26.15
C TYR A 14 9.80 -15.97 27.65
N LYS A 15 9.37 -17.17 28.00
CA LYS A 15 9.31 -17.63 29.39
C LYS A 15 10.71 -17.65 30.05
N ASP A 16 11.74 -18.00 29.31
CA ASP A 16 13.11 -18.07 29.82
C ASP A 16 13.72 -16.69 29.97
N VAL A 17 13.57 -15.86 28.94
CA VAL A 17 14.09 -14.47 28.97
C VAL A 17 13.35 -13.63 30.03
N LYS A 18 12.04 -13.85 30.22
CA LYS A 18 11.24 -13.14 31.27
C LYS A 18 11.72 -13.44 32.69
N LYS A 19 12.23 -14.67 32.97
CA LYS A 19 12.83 -15.00 34.28
C LYS A 19 14.08 -14.15 34.60
N ILE A 20 14.85 -13.82 33.53
CA ILE A 20 16.07 -13.01 33.65
C ILE A 20 15.71 -11.52 33.73
N ASN A 21 14.76 -11.08 32.90
CA ASN A 21 14.32 -9.69 32.81
C ASN A 21 12.80 -9.60 32.64
N SER A 22 12.09 -9.32 33.75
CA SER A 22 10.63 -9.17 33.77
C SER A 22 10.12 -8.00 32.90
N LYS A 23 11.01 -7.03 32.56
CA LYS A 23 10.68 -5.87 31.73
C LYS A 23 10.96 -6.10 30.24
N VAL A 24 11.30 -7.32 29.83
CA VAL A 24 11.58 -7.60 28.42
C VAL A 24 10.33 -7.40 27.57
N ILE A 25 10.51 -6.74 26.42
CA ILE A 25 9.53 -6.71 25.33
C ILE A 25 10.00 -7.75 24.32
N TYR A 26 9.22 -8.82 24.20
CA TYR A 26 9.57 -9.93 23.33
C TYR A 26 8.62 -9.96 22.14
N CYS A 27 9.14 -9.73 20.93
CA CYS A 27 8.36 -9.75 19.70
C CYS A 27 8.67 -11.02 18.90
N SER A 28 7.64 -11.81 18.61
CA SER A 28 7.70 -12.97 17.72
C SER A 28 7.08 -12.65 16.38
N ILE A 29 7.82 -12.91 15.29
CA ILE A 29 7.32 -12.77 13.92
C ILE A 29 7.29 -14.16 13.28
N THR A 30 6.13 -14.55 12.75
CA THR A 30 5.90 -15.88 12.17
C THR A 30 5.10 -15.78 10.86
N GLY A 31 4.97 -16.89 10.14
CA GLY A 31 4.12 -16.94 8.94
C GLY A 31 2.61 -16.87 9.25
N PHE A 32 2.16 -17.56 10.33
CA PHE A 32 0.74 -17.83 10.57
C PHE A 32 0.29 -17.70 12.02
N GLY A 33 1.11 -17.14 12.91
CA GLY A 33 0.89 -17.15 14.35
C GLY A 33 1.69 -18.24 15.07
N THR A 34 1.76 -18.16 16.38
CA THR A 34 2.49 -19.13 17.23
C THR A 34 1.64 -20.31 17.67
N ASP A 35 0.35 -20.27 17.42
CA ASP A 35 -0.62 -21.33 17.70
C ASP A 35 -1.54 -21.59 16.49
N GLY A 36 -2.57 -22.41 16.67
CA GLY A 36 -3.52 -22.78 15.64
C GLY A 36 -2.99 -23.83 14.63
N PRO A 37 -3.81 -24.18 13.62
CA PRO A 37 -3.54 -25.31 12.73
C PRO A 37 -2.31 -25.12 11.84
N TYR A 38 -1.87 -23.87 11.63
CA TYR A 38 -0.75 -23.54 10.74
C TYR A 38 0.53 -23.10 11.47
N ALA A 39 0.56 -23.14 12.79
CA ALA A 39 1.70 -22.67 13.59
C ALA A 39 3.05 -23.29 13.20
N LYS A 40 3.05 -24.57 12.78
CA LYS A 40 4.27 -25.28 12.37
C LYS A 40 4.63 -25.12 10.89
N ARG A 41 3.78 -24.47 10.08
CA ARG A 41 4.05 -24.24 8.65
C ARG A 41 5.07 -23.13 8.48
N GLY A 42 5.96 -23.29 7.49
CA GLY A 42 6.79 -22.19 7.00
C GLY A 42 5.92 -21.16 6.25
N GLY A 43 6.19 -19.87 6.45
CA GLY A 43 5.53 -18.79 5.75
C GLY A 43 6.57 -17.94 5.00
N PHE A 44 6.19 -17.49 3.82
CA PHE A 44 6.87 -16.47 3.04
C PHE A 44 5.84 -15.46 2.52
N ASP A 45 6.29 -14.28 2.17
CA ASP A 45 5.47 -13.20 1.64
C ASP A 45 4.46 -13.67 0.58
N LEU A 46 4.93 -14.37 -0.46
CA LEU A 46 4.07 -14.87 -1.53
C LEU A 46 2.94 -15.77 -1.03
N ILE A 47 3.23 -16.64 -0.07
CA ILE A 47 2.23 -17.56 0.52
C ILE A 47 1.19 -16.76 1.31
N ALA A 48 1.64 -15.79 2.09
CA ALA A 48 0.74 -14.92 2.84
C ALA A 48 -0.14 -14.06 1.92
N GLN A 49 0.40 -13.49 0.84
CA GLN A 49 -0.37 -12.77 -0.17
C GLN A 49 -1.44 -13.66 -0.82
N GLY A 50 -1.12 -14.90 -1.15
CA GLY A 50 -2.09 -15.86 -1.71
C GLY A 50 -3.19 -16.21 -0.72
N MET A 51 -2.83 -16.54 0.53
CA MET A 51 -3.77 -17.01 1.56
C MET A 51 -4.61 -15.88 2.18
N SER A 52 -4.15 -14.63 2.12
CA SER A 52 -4.91 -13.47 2.61
C SER A 52 -5.96 -12.96 1.62
N GLY A 53 -6.00 -13.47 0.39
CA GLY A 53 -6.88 -12.98 -0.65
C GLY A 53 -6.32 -11.80 -1.46
N LEU A 54 -5.18 -11.22 -1.10
CA LEU A 54 -4.58 -10.11 -1.86
C LEU A 54 -4.36 -10.46 -3.34
N MET A 55 -3.89 -11.67 -3.64
CA MET A 55 -3.66 -12.08 -5.02
C MET A 55 -4.96 -12.30 -5.81
N SER A 56 -6.08 -12.56 -5.14
CA SER A 56 -7.39 -12.73 -5.81
C SER A 56 -8.03 -11.40 -6.23
N ILE A 57 -7.54 -10.28 -5.71
CA ILE A 57 -8.04 -8.93 -5.99
C ILE A 57 -7.01 -8.02 -6.70
N THR A 58 -5.79 -8.52 -6.89
CA THR A 58 -4.68 -7.77 -7.53
C THR A 58 -4.52 -8.23 -8.97
N GLY A 59 -4.45 -7.27 -9.90
CA GLY A 59 -4.26 -7.54 -11.32
C GLY A 59 -5.40 -6.99 -12.18
N HIS A 60 -5.39 -7.35 -13.45
CA HIS A 60 -6.48 -7.02 -14.39
C HIS A 60 -7.53 -8.13 -14.41
N PRO A 61 -8.78 -7.82 -14.79
CA PRO A 61 -9.80 -8.83 -15.03
C PRO A 61 -9.28 -9.93 -15.98
N ASP A 62 -9.69 -11.16 -15.72
CA ASP A 62 -9.35 -12.35 -16.53
C ASP A 62 -7.85 -12.65 -16.70
N SER A 63 -6.99 -11.99 -15.91
CA SER A 63 -5.56 -12.29 -15.89
C SER A 63 -5.21 -13.36 -14.83
N PRO A 64 -4.07 -14.07 -14.98
CA PRO A 64 -3.57 -14.94 -13.91
C PRO A 64 -3.39 -14.18 -12.60
N PRO A 65 -3.51 -14.84 -11.42
CA PRO A 65 -3.28 -14.21 -10.13
C PRO A 65 -1.93 -13.50 -10.07
N ALA A 66 -1.93 -12.25 -9.63
CA ALA A 66 -0.73 -11.43 -9.49
C ALA A 66 -0.47 -11.09 -8.02
N LYS A 67 0.81 -11.11 -7.63
CA LYS A 67 1.21 -10.54 -6.34
C LYS A 67 1.38 -9.02 -6.43
N VAL A 68 1.32 -8.33 -5.31
CA VAL A 68 1.79 -6.94 -5.21
C VAL A 68 3.29 -6.89 -5.57
N GLY A 69 3.73 -5.87 -6.28
CA GLY A 69 5.09 -5.74 -6.82
C GLY A 69 6.23 -5.76 -5.79
N VAL A 70 5.90 -5.54 -4.52
CA VAL A 70 6.83 -5.58 -3.37
C VAL A 70 6.42 -6.69 -2.40
N PRO A 71 7.30 -7.16 -1.48
CA PRO A 71 6.95 -8.14 -0.44
C PRO A 71 6.07 -7.48 0.65
N ILE A 72 4.82 -7.20 0.30
CA ILE A 72 3.92 -6.38 1.12
C ILE A 72 3.56 -7.01 2.45
N ALA A 73 3.45 -8.35 2.52
CA ALA A 73 3.18 -9.05 3.77
C ALA A 73 4.36 -8.94 4.74
N ASP A 74 5.61 -9.10 4.26
CA ASP A 74 6.82 -8.94 5.06
C ASP A 74 6.96 -7.49 5.57
N LEU A 75 6.81 -6.50 4.68
CA LEU A 75 6.93 -5.08 5.02
C LEU A 75 5.90 -4.67 6.08
N ASN A 76 4.65 -5.08 5.89
CA ASN A 76 3.59 -4.80 6.85
C ASN A 76 3.81 -5.47 8.19
N THR A 77 4.27 -6.71 8.19
CA THR A 77 4.59 -7.41 9.44
C THR A 77 5.65 -6.66 10.22
N GLY A 78 6.67 -6.12 9.56
CA GLY A 78 7.66 -5.25 10.18
C GLY A 78 7.04 -3.97 10.76
N MET A 79 6.12 -3.33 10.04
CA MET A 79 5.42 -2.12 10.50
C MET A 79 4.49 -2.41 11.70
N PHE A 80 3.72 -3.49 11.68
CA PHE A 80 2.88 -3.90 12.81
C PHE A 80 3.72 -4.33 14.02
N ALA A 81 4.85 -5.02 13.81
CA ALA A 81 5.78 -5.35 14.88
C ALA A 81 6.33 -4.08 15.54
N MET A 82 6.73 -3.08 14.76
CA MET A 82 7.17 -1.78 15.29
C MET A 82 6.07 -1.11 16.14
N GLN A 83 4.82 -1.05 15.64
CA GLN A 83 3.69 -0.48 16.36
C GLN A 83 3.44 -1.23 17.68
N GLY A 84 3.44 -2.56 17.64
CA GLY A 84 3.28 -3.40 18.81
C GLY A 84 4.40 -3.19 19.85
N ILE A 85 5.66 -3.12 19.39
CA ILE A 85 6.81 -2.86 20.26
C ILE A 85 6.71 -1.48 20.91
N LEU A 86 6.34 -0.43 20.17
CA LEU A 86 6.15 0.92 20.72
C LEU A 86 5.01 0.94 21.75
N SER A 87 3.91 0.27 21.47
CA SER A 87 2.79 0.13 22.43
C SER A 87 3.22 -0.60 23.71
N ALA A 88 3.96 -1.69 23.56
CA ALA A 88 4.52 -2.42 24.70
C ALA A 88 5.56 -1.59 25.49
N TYR A 89 6.32 -0.75 24.77
CA TYR A 89 7.29 0.15 25.38
C TYR A 89 6.60 1.24 26.22
N ILE A 90 5.52 1.84 25.71
CA ILE A 90 4.71 2.81 26.46
C ILE A 90 4.10 2.15 27.69
N HIS A 91 3.58 0.92 27.58
CA HIS A 91 3.10 0.15 28.73
C HIS A 91 4.22 -0.06 29.76
N ARG A 92 5.40 -0.46 29.33
CA ARG A 92 6.57 -0.65 30.20
C ARG A 92 6.98 0.64 30.93
N LEU A 93 6.93 1.78 30.26
CA LEU A 93 7.24 3.08 30.89
C LEU A 93 6.25 3.43 32.01
N LYS A 94 4.96 3.06 31.85
CA LYS A 94 3.91 3.36 32.83
C LYS A 94 3.83 2.35 33.97
N ASN A 95 4.03 1.08 33.67
CA ASN A 95 3.77 -0.02 34.62
C ASN A 95 5.03 -0.75 35.08
N ASN A 96 6.18 -0.42 34.49
CA ASN A 96 7.47 -1.07 34.77
C ASN A 96 7.49 -2.58 34.43
N GLU A 97 6.61 -3.02 33.51
CA GLU A 97 6.45 -4.40 33.06
C GLU A 97 6.62 -4.54 31.56
N GLY A 98 7.35 -5.58 31.15
CA GLY A 98 7.44 -5.98 29.74
C GLY A 98 6.32 -6.95 29.37
N GLN A 99 6.24 -7.30 28.09
CA GLN A 99 5.25 -8.24 27.58
C GLN A 99 5.70 -8.98 26.33
N TYR A 100 5.01 -10.07 26.05
CA TYR A 100 5.08 -10.78 24.78
C TYR A 100 4.12 -10.15 23.78
N LEU A 101 4.55 -10.05 22.54
CA LEU A 101 3.70 -9.74 21.39
C LEU A 101 4.09 -10.62 20.21
N GLU A 102 3.13 -10.91 19.38
CA GLU A 102 3.38 -11.60 18.12
C GLU A 102 2.68 -10.91 16.95
N VAL A 103 3.25 -11.09 15.78
CA VAL A 103 2.71 -10.63 14.50
C VAL A 103 2.93 -11.73 13.47
N SER A 104 1.93 -12.00 12.63
CA SER A 104 2.08 -12.96 11.55
C SER A 104 1.97 -12.31 10.17
N LEU A 105 2.63 -12.91 9.20
CA LEU A 105 2.55 -12.49 7.80
C LEU A 105 1.10 -12.55 7.28
N LEU A 106 0.38 -13.61 7.61
CA LEU A 106 -1.01 -13.78 7.17
C LEU A 106 -1.93 -12.70 7.71
N GLU A 107 -1.89 -12.44 9.03
CA GLU A 107 -2.74 -11.42 9.68
C GLU A 107 -2.38 -10.02 9.19
N SER A 108 -1.08 -9.76 9.02
CA SER A 108 -0.59 -8.49 8.47
C SER A 108 -1.05 -8.24 7.04
N ALA A 109 -1.10 -9.27 6.21
CA ALA A 109 -1.64 -9.18 4.85
C ALA A 109 -3.16 -9.01 4.84
N LEU A 110 -3.88 -9.75 5.71
CA LEU A 110 -5.34 -9.62 5.87
C LEU A 110 -5.77 -8.22 6.29
N ALA A 111 -4.99 -7.52 7.12
CA ALA A 111 -5.30 -6.16 7.55
C ALA A 111 -5.43 -5.16 6.38
N TYR A 112 -4.84 -5.45 5.22
CA TYR A 112 -4.94 -4.60 4.02
C TYR A 112 -6.14 -4.91 3.13
N THR A 113 -6.87 -5.98 3.39
CA THR A 113 -8.09 -6.33 2.62
C THR A 113 -9.36 -5.69 3.18
N MET A 114 -9.25 -4.60 3.94
CA MET A 114 -10.37 -4.01 4.71
C MET A 114 -11.60 -3.71 3.87
N TYR A 115 -11.46 -3.17 2.65
CA TYR A 115 -12.61 -2.87 1.77
C TYR A 115 -13.26 -4.14 1.26
N GLU A 116 -12.47 -5.05 0.72
CA GLU A 116 -12.94 -6.30 0.12
C GLU A 116 -13.53 -7.22 1.19
N SER A 117 -12.89 -7.28 2.36
CA SER A 117 -13.42 -8.03 3.51
C SER A 117 -14.76 -7.45 3.98
N SER A 118 -14.89 -6.11 4.07
CA SER A 118 -16.14 -5.45 4.45
C SER A 118 -17.26 -5.68 3.43
N ILE A 119 -16.94 -5.65 2.14
CA ILE A 119 -17.89 -5.96 1.06
C ILE A 119 -18.36 -7.40 1.20
N TYR A 120 -17.44 -8.36 1.36
CA TYR A 120 -17.78 -9.76 1.52
C TYR A 120 -18.62 -10.01 2.78
N PHE A 121 -18.24 -9.49 3.92
CA PHE A 121 -18.98 -9.67 5.18
C PHE A 121 -20.40 -9.07 5.12
N THR A 122 -20.57 -7.98 4.38
CA THR A 122 -21.88 -7.29 4.30
C THR A 122 -22.79 -7.87 3.21
N THR A 123 -22.21 -8.27 2.09
CA THR A 123 -23.00 -8.59 0.88
C THR A 123 -22.84 -10.03 0.39
N GLY A 124 -21.86 -10.79 0.89
CA GLY A 124 -21.45 -12.09 0.36
C GLY A 124 -20.77 -12.05 -1.00
N LYS A 125 -20.56 -10.86 -1.60
CA LYS A 125 -19.91 -10.74 -2.91
C LYS A 125 -18.41 -10.99 -2.81
N ILE A 126 -17.90 -11.83 -3.71
CA ILE A 126 -16.48 -12.09 -3.86
C ILE A 126 -15.90 -11.04 -4.82
N SER A 127 -14.92 -10.28 -4.32
CA SER A 127 -14.22 -9.28 -5.12
C SER A 127 -13.25 -9.95 -6.10
N THR A 128 -13.14 -9.39 -7.31
CA THR A 128 -12.22 -9.80 -8.37
C THR A 128 -11.25 -8.67 -8.71
N PRO A 129 -10.16 -8.92 -9.44
CA PRO A 129 -9.28 -7.86 -9.90
C PRO A 129 -10.00 -6.83 -10.77
N ASP A 130 -9.72 -5.55 -10.54
CA ASP A 130 -10.30 -4.41 -11.27
C ASP A 130 -9.22 -3.53 -11.96
N GLY A 131 -8.02 -4.03 -12.15
CA GLY A 131 -6.90 -3.25 -12.67
C GLY A 131 -6.52 -2.12 -11.73
N SER A 132 -6.50 -0.91 -12.22
CA SER A 132 -6.23 0.30 -11.46
C SER A 132 -7.51 1.00 -10.94
N ALA A 133 -8.69 0.49 -11.28
CA ALA A 133 -9.94 1.16 -10.93
C ALA A 133 -10.30 1.00 -9.45
N HIS A 134 -10.77 2.08 -8.85
CA HIS A 134 -11.29 2.04 -7.48
C HIS A 134 -12.64 1.32 -7.44
N ARG A 135 -12.79 0.40 -6.50
CA ARG A 135 -13.95 -0.49 -6.41
C ARG A 135 -15.28 0.21 -6.11
N LEU A 136 -15.25 1.35 -5.44
CA LEU A 136 -16.44 2.00 -4.91
C LEU A 136 -16.76 3.36 -5.56
N THR A 137 -15.85 3.93 -6.34
CA THR A 137 -16.01 5.28 -6.91
C THR A 137 -15.43 5.40 -8.31
N ALA A 138 -16.06 6.23 -9.16
CA ALA A 138 -15.60 6.52 -10.53
C ALA A 138 -15.85 8.00 -10.88
N PRO A 139 -14.96 8.61 -11.73
CA PRO A 139 -13.71 8.04 -12.25
C PRO A 139 -12.57 8.15 -11.22
N TYR A 140 -11.92 7.04 -10.93
CA TYR A 140 -10.73 6.95 -10.08
C TYR A 140 -9.90 5.76 -10.54
N GLN A 141 -9.02 5.98 -11.51
CA GLN A 141 -8.20 4.93 -12.14
C GLN A 141 -7.13 5.51 -13.07
N ALA A 142 -6.32 4.63 -13.65
CA ALA A 142 -5.45 4.97 -14.76
C ALA A 142 -6.25 5.04 -16.07
N PHE A 143 -5.96 6.05 -16.89
CA PHE A 143 -6.51 6.22 -18.23
C PHE A 143 -5.40 6.25 -19.25
N LYS A 144 -5.66 5.65 -20.42
CA LYS A 144 -4.74 5.66 -21.55
C LYS A 144 -4.68 7.04 -22.20
N THR A 145 -3.49 7.48 -22.54
CA THR A 145 -3.21 8.72 -23.27
C THR A 145 -2.52 8.41 -24.59
N MET A 146 -2.16 9.42 -25.34
CA MET A 146 -1.47 9.25 -26.63
C MET A 146 -0.14 8.49 -26.50
N ASP A 147 0.59 8.67 -25.37
CA ASP A 147 1.97 8.18 -25.18
C ASP A 147 2.16 7.30 -23.92
N GLY A 148 1.09 6.99 -23.21
CA GLY A 148 1.19 6.18 -21.99
C GLY A 148 -0.09 6.13 -21.18
N TYR A 149 0.01 6.34 -19.88
CA TYR A 149 -1.10 6.33 -18.93
C TYR A 149 -0.94 7.44 -17.88
N ILE A 150 -2.07 7.96 -17.41
CA ILE A 150 -2.13 8.88 -16.26
C ILE A 150 -3.15 8.39 -15.24
N ASN A 151 -2.90 8.62 -13.96
CA ASN A 151 -3.87 8.41 -12.91
C ASN A 151 -4.76 9.65 -12.74
N ILE A 152 -6.07 9.44 -12.57
CA ILE A 152 -7.03 10.51 -12.32
C ILE A 152 -7.92 10.13 -11.13
N GLY A 153 -8.08 11.07 -10.18
CA GLY A 153 -8.94 10.92 -9.00
C GLY A 153 -10.08 11.95 -8.99
N ALA A 154 -11.10 11.79 -9.83
CA ALA A 154 -12.23 12.72 -9.93
C ALA A 154 -13.56 12.10 -9.44
N ALA A 155 -13.51 11.30 -8.40
CA ALA A 155 -14.65 10.53 -7.90
C ALA A 155 -15.70 11.33 -7.14
N ASN A 156 -15.31 12.40 -6.43
CA ASN A 156 -16.29 13.29 -5.78
C ASN A 156 -16.96 14.23 -6.79
N GLN A 157 -18.14 14.75 -6.44
CA GLN A 157 -18.95 15.54 -7.37
C GLN A 157 -18.24 16.78 -7.86
N SER A 158 -17.57 17.53 -6.99
CA SER A 158 -16.85 18.75 -7.36
C SER A 158 -15.68 18.48 -8.32
N ASN A 159 -14.93 17.39 -8.14
CA ASN A 159 -13.87 17.02 -9.08
C ASN A 159 -14.44 16.50 -10.40
N TRP A 160 -15.57 15.80 -10.37
CA TRP A 160 -16.29 15.35 -11.57
C TRP A 160 -16.74 16.55 -12.42
N GLU A 161 -17.40 17.54 -11.84
CA GLU A 161 -17.86 18.74 -12.54
C GLU A 161 -16.69 19.54 -13.15
N ARG A 162 -15.56 19.64 -12.44
CA ARG A 162 -14.36 20.24 -13.02
C ARG A 162 -13.81 19.41 -14.18
N LEU A 163 -13.78 18.11 -14.04
CA LEU A 163 -13.29 17.19 -15.08
C LEU A 163 -14.15 17.30 -16.34
N THR A 164 -15.47 17.23 -16.22
CA THR A 164 -16.40 17.33 -17.38
C THR A 164 -16.24 18.67 -18.10
N LYS A 165 -16.07 19.76 -17.36
CA LYS A 165 -15.82 21.10 -17.90
C LYS A 165 -14.50 21.15 -18.67
N VAL A 166 -13.43 20.63 -18.11
CA VAL A 166 -12.10 20.62 -18.75
C VAL A 166 -12.11 19.76 -20.03
N LEU A 167 -12.88 18.71 -20.03
CA LEU A 167 -13.00 17.78 -21.18
C LEU A 167 -14.05 18.23 -22.21
N GLY A 168 -14.87 19.27 -21.93
CA GLY A 168 -15.94 19.74 -22.81
C GLY A 168 -17.13 18.77 -22.92
N ILE A 169 -17.42 18.06 -21.84
CA ILE A 169 -18.47 17.03 -21.75
C ILE A 169 -19.45 17.28 -20.60
N GLU A 170 -19.72 18.54 -20.28
CA GLU A 170 -20.57 18.96 -19.14
C GLU A 170 -21.99 18.37 -19.22
N THR A 171 -22.45 18.01 -20.41
CA THR A 171 -23.75 17.34 -20.60
C THR A 171 -23.86 16.02 -19.85
N LEU A 172 -22.73 15.40 -19.48
CA LEU A 172 -22.73 14.18 -18.67
C LEU A 172 -23.12 14.45 -17.21
N ASN A 173 -23.06 15.69 -16.73
CA ASN A 173 -23.49 16.04 -15.38
C ASN A 173 -25.01 15.88 -15.20
N ASP A 174 -25.78 16.11 -16.26
CA ASP A 174 -27.23 15.96 -16.27
C ASP A 174 -27.70 14.59 -16.76
N ASN A 175 -26.78 13.74 -17.24
CA ASN A 175 -27.09 12.40 -17.67
C ASN A 175 -27.34 11.49 -16.44
N PRO A 176 -28.53 10.88 -16.30
CA PRO A 176 -28.85 10.00 -15.16
C PRO A 176 -27.83 8.86 -14.92
N GLU A 177 -27.13 8.41 -15.95
CA GLU A 177 -26.11 7.37 -15.82
C GLU A 177 -24.82 7.87 -15.12
N PHE A 178 -24.57 9.21 -15.09
CA PHE A 178 -23.31 9.79 -14.63
C PHE A 178 -23.48 10.96 -13.66
N SER A 179 -24.71 11.40 -13.39
CA SER A 179 -25.01 12.60 -12.59
C SER A 179 -24.52 12.53 -11.15
N ASP A 180 -24.40 11.36 -10.57
CA ASP A 180 -23.91 11.17 -9.21
C ASP A 180 -22.86 10.04 -9.13
N SER A 181 -22.15 9.98 -8.00
CA SER A 181 -21.06 9.04 -7.80
C SER A 181 -21.48 7.57 -7.88
N LYS A 182 -22.69 7.23 -7.40
CA LYS A 182 -23.22 5.87 -7.42
C LYS A 182 -23.50 5.42 -8.85
N ASN A 183 -24.16 6.27 -9.64
CA ASN A 183 -24.47 5.99 -11.03
C ASN A 183 -23.21 5.91 -11.89
N ARG A 184 -22.24 6.78 -11.67
CA ARG A 184 -20.91 6.68 -12.32
C ARG A 184 -20.22 5.35 -12.01
N GLN A 185 -20.29 4.88 -10.77
CA GLN A 185 -19.69 3.58 -10.41
C GLN A 185 -20.43 2.41 -11.06
N ILE A 186 -21.75 2.44 -11.11
CA ILE A 186 -22.56 1.40 -11.79
C ILE A 186 -22.22 1.35 -13.28
N ASN A 187 -22.08 2.51 -13.92
CA ASN A 187 -21.81 2.65 -15.35
C ASN A 187 -20.31 2.87 -15.67
N ARG A 188 -19.43 2.46 -14.75
CA ARG A 188 -17.97 2.72 -14.82
C ARG A 188 -17.37 2.34 -16.18
N ILE A 189 -17.66 1.16 -16.69
CA ILE A 189 -17.08 0.65 -17.96
C ILE A 189 -17.51 1.52 -19.15
N LYS A 190 -18.74 2.02 -19.15
CA LYS A 190 -19.23 2.95 -20.18
C LYS A 190 -18.55 4.31 -20.07
N LEU A 191 -18.41 4.81 -18.83
CA LEU A 191 -17.74 6.07 -18.55
C LEU A 191 -16.24 6.02 -18.94
N GLU A 192 -15.56 4.93 -18.62
CA GLU A 192 -14.16 4.70 -18.97
C GLU A 192 -13.93 4.84 -20.48
N LYS A 193 -14.75 4.20 -21.30
CA LYS A 193 -14.65 4.30 -22.77
C LYS A 193 -14.78 5.74 -23.26
N ILE A 194 -15.78 6.48 -22.75
CA ILE A 194 -15.98 7.88 -23.11
C ILE A 194 -14.75 8.74 -22.76
N LEU A 195 -14.19 8.52 -21.57
CA LEU A 195 -13.04 9.29 -21.11
C LEU A 195 -11.75 8.90 -21.88
N GLU A 196 -11.55 7.63 -22.18
CA GLU A 196 -10.38 7.17 -22.95
C GLU A 196 -10.36 7.73 -24.37
N GLU A 197 -11.51 7.84 -25.05
CA GLU A 197 -11.61 8.48 -26.37
C GLU A 197 -11.10 9.93 -26.36
N ILE A 198 -11.23 10.62 -25.23
CA ILE A 198 -10.75 11.99 -25.05
C ILE A 198 -9.26 11.98 -24.64
N PHE A 199 -8.90 11.18 -23.64
CA PHE A 199 -7.53 11.19 -23.13
C PHE A 199 -6.48 10.73 -24.13
N ILE A 200 -6.82 9.87 -25.10
CA ILE A 200 -5.91 9.43 -26.15
C ILE A 200 -5.50 10.59 -27.09
N THR A 201 -6.16 11.75 -27.07
CA THR A 201 -5.93 12.87 -27.98
C THR A 201 -4.72 13.73 -27.64
N LYS A 202 -4.16 13.62 -26.44
CA LYS A 202 -2.98 14.37 -25.99
C LYS A 202 -2.00 13.48 -25.23
N SER A 203 -0.78 13.97 -25.09
CA SER A 203 0.24 13.30 -24.27
C SER A 203 -0.10 13.32 -22.77
N SER A 204 0.47 12.38 -22.04
CA SER A 204 0.37 12.31 -20.57
C SER A 204 0.76 13.63 -19.89
N LYS A 205 1.85 14.24 -20.36
CA LYS A 205 2.36 15.50 -19.81
C LYS A 205 1.39 16.66 -20.03
N GLU A 206 0.81 16.79 -21.22
CA GLU A 206 -0.17 17.83 -21.52
C GLU A 206 -1.43 17.67 -20.67
N TRP A 207 -1.97 16.44 -20.59
CA TRP A 207 -3.15 16.20 -19.75
C TRP A 207 -2.90 16.48 -18.28
N ILE A 208 -1.76 16.04 -17.74
CA ILE A 208 -1.43 16.29 -16.32
C ILE A 208 -1.36 17.80 -16.04
N SER A 209 -0.74 18.59 -16.93
CA SER A 209 -0.71 20.05 -16.77
C SER A 209 -2.12 20.63 -16.74
N ILE A 210 -2.95 20.31 -17.72
CA ILE A 210 -4.34 20.80 -17.82
C ILE A 210 -5.14 20.41 -16.57
N LEU A 211 -5.02 19.17 -16.10
CA LEU A 211 -5.78 18.67 -14.95
C LEU A 211 -5.34 19.33 -13.64
N ILE A 212 -4.04 19.51 -13.42
CA ILE A 212 -3.48 20.19 -12.24
C ILE A 212 -3.91 21.65 -12.21
N ASP A 213 -3.81 22.37 -13.32
CA ASP A 213 -4.20 23.77 -13.44
C ASP A 213 -5.68 23.98 -13.11
N ASN A 214 -6.50 22.96 -13.30
CA ASN A 214 -7.91 22.95 -12.94
C ASN A 214 -8.21 22.24 -11.59
N SER A 215 -7.20 22.03 -10.76
CA SER A 215 -7.31 21.41 -9.43
C SER A 215 -7.98 20.02 -9.45
N ILE A 216 -7.72 19.23 -10.48
CA ILE A 216 -8.17 17.84 -10.60
C ILE A 216 -7.00 16.93 -10.19
N PRO A 217 -7.16 16.10 -9.15
CA PRO A 217 -6.12 15.17 -8.73
C PRO A 217 -5.72 14.24 -9.86
N SER A 218 -4.48 14.35 -10.31
CA SER A 218 -3.91 13.54 -11.39
C SER A 218 -2.41 13.41 -11.24
N GLY A 219 -1.83 12.42 -11.90
CA GLY A 219 -0.39 12.22 -11.88
C GLY A 219 0.08 11.14 -12.84
N PRO A 220 1.37 11.11 -13.15
CA PRO A 220 1.97 10.10 -14.01
C PRO A 220 2.08 8.74 -13.30
N ILE A 221 2.33 7.70 -14.09
CA ILE A 221 2.75 6.39 -13.60
C ILE A 221 4.25 6.26 -13.87
N TYR A 222 5.04 6.54 -12.85
CA TYR A 222 6.50 6.54 -12.94
C TYR A 222 7.10 5.13 -12.93
N ASN A 223 8.14 4.92 -13.71
CA ASN A 223 9.11 3.84 -13.49
C ASN A 223 10.15 4.23 -12.42
N MET A 224 11.08 3.31 -12.09
CA MET A 224 12.07 3.54 -11.04
C MET A 224 13.05 4.67 -11.36
N GLU A 225 13.35 4.94 -12.62
CA GLU A 225 14.21 6.06 -13.00
C GLU A 225 13.47 7.39 -12.84
N GLU A 226 12.25 7.46 -13.30
CA GLU A 226 11.40 8.65 -13.24
C GLU A 226 11.09 9.07 -11.81
N VAL A 227 10.70 8.14 -10.92
CA VAL A 227 10.41 8.46 -9.52
C VAL A 227 11.62 9.04 -8.79
N TRP A 228 12.84 8.54 -9.05
CA TRP A 228 14.04 9.08 -8.42
C TRP A 228 14.54 10.40 -9.06
N ASN A 229 14.00 10.76 -10.21
CA ASN A 229 14.24 12.05 -10.85
C ASN A 229 13.16 13.11 -10.53
N ASP A 230 12.06 12.71 -9.91
CA ASP A 230 10.98 13.60 -9.51
C ASP A 230 11.45 14.67 -8.50
N GLU A 231 11.02 15.91 -8.72
CA GLU A 231 11.42 17.07 -7.93
C GLU A 231 10.94 16.99 -6.48
N GLN A 232 9.73 16.51 -6.24
CA GLN A 232 9.17 16.35 -4.90
C GLN A 232 9.89 15.25 -4.12
N VAL A 233 10.22 14.15 -4.77
CA VAL A 233 11.00 13.05 -4.17
C VAL A 233 12.38 13.54 -3.74
N LYS A 234 13.07 14.31 -4.60
CA LYS A 234 14.36 14.95 -4.30
C LYS A 234 14.23 15.99 -3.18
N TYR A 235 13.26 16.89 -3.26
CA TYR A 235 13.01 17.91 -2.23
C TYR A 235 12.77 17.29 -0.86
N ARG A 236 12.01 16.18 -0.82
CA ARG A 236 11.74 15.43 0.42
C ARG A 236 12.92 14.59 0.91
N LYS A 237 14.06 14.64 0.22
CA LYS A 237 15.28 13.90 0.58
C LYS A 237 15.05 12.40 0.73
N MET A 238 14.29 11.84 -0.21
CA MET A 238 14.05 10.40 -0.25
C MET A 238 15.18 9.63 -0.93
N ASP A 239 16.11 10.31 -1.58
CA ASP A 239 17.33 9.79 -2.18
C ASP A 239 18.53 10.19 -1.29
N VAL A 240 19.09 9.22 -0.55
CA VAL A 240 20.20 9.44 0.36
C VAL A 240 21.44 8.78 -0.17
N LYS A 241 22.46 9.58 -0.49
CA LYS A 241 23.81 9.10 -0.85
C LYS A 241 24.56 8.68 0.39
N LEU A 242 25.23 7.56 0.34
CA LEU A 242 26.01 7.01 1.43
C LEU A 242 27.38 6.52 0.94
N ASP A 243 28.40 6.72 1.74
CA ASP A 243 29.71 6.14 1.48
C ASP A 243 29.65 4.64 1.81
N HIS A 244 29.94 3.81 0.80
CA HIS A 244 29.99 2.37 0.94
C HIS A 244 31.42 1.86 0.62
N PRO A 245 32.03 1.01 1.47
CA PRO A 245 33.43 0.62 1.30
C PRO A 245 33.74 -0.13 0.00
N LYS A 246 32.74 -0.80 -0.57
CA LYS A 246 32.89 -1.62 -1.79
C LYS A 246 32.10 -1.10 -3.00
N GLN A 247 31.15 -0.19 -2.82
CA GLN A 247 30.24 0.25 -3.87
C GLN A 247 30.31 1.77 -4.04
N LYS A 248 30.79 2.23 -5.18
CA LYS A 248 30.72 3.65 -5.54
C LYS A 248 29.28 4.08 -5.77
N ASN A 249 28.94 5.29 -5.33
CA ASN A 249 27.59 5.87 -5.51
C ASN A 249 26.46 5.08 -4.85
N SER A 250 26.69 4.48 -3.68
CA SER A 250 25.64 3.82 -2.92
C SER A 250 24.53 4.81 -2.56
N ARG A 251 23.29 4.41 -2.79
CA ARG A 251 22.07 5.22 -2.50
C ARG A 251 21.11 4.38 -1.71
N ASN A 252 20.38 5.02 -0.80
CA ASN A 252 19.32 4.41 -0.01
C ASN A 252 18.05 5.26 -0.02
N ILE A 253 16.91 4.60 0.21
CA ILE A 253 15.63 5.29 0.40
C ILE A 253 15.68 6.06 1.72
N GLY A 254 15.33 7.34 1.68
CA GLY A 254 15.29 8.21 2.85
C GLY A 254 14.21 7.79 3.87
N VAL A 255 14.29 8.36 5.06
CA VAL A 255 13.30 8.11 6.12
C VAL A 255 11.97 8.79 5.76
N ALA A 256 10.89 8.02 5.68
CA ALA A 256 9.56 8.52 5.32
C ALA A 256 8.94 9.38 6.43
N VAL A 257 9.12 9.00 7.70
CA VAL A 257 8.62 9.76 8.86
C VAL A 257 9.53 10.96 9.14
N LYS A 258 8.96 12.16 9.16
CA LYS A 258 9.69 13.41 9.40
C LYS A 258 9.30 13.95 10.79
N LEU A 259 10.15 13.71 11.80
CA LEU A 259 9.97 14.25 13.14
C LEU A 259 10.69 15.61 13.25
N SER A 260 10.04 16.60 13.84
CA SER A 260 10.58 17.97 14.00
C SER A 260 11.79 17.99 14.93
N GLU A 261 11.67 17.35 16.10
CA GLU A 261 12.68 17.40 17.17
C GLU A 261 13.73 16.29 17.04
N THR A 262 13.33 15.11 16.57
CA THR A 262 14.18 13.93 16.48
C THR A 262 14.17 13.32 15.08
N PRO A 263 14.63 14.03 14.05
CA PRO A 263 14.56 13.55 12.68
C PRO A 263 15.41 12.29 12.49
N GLY A 264 14.81 11.29 11.86
CA GLY A 264 15.51 10.06 11.50
C GLY A 264 16.61 10.32 10.46
N LYS A 265 17.72 9.61 10.58
CA LYS A 265 18.89 9.71 9.66
C LYS A 265 19.35 8.33 9.24
N ILE A 266 19.64 8.15 7.95
CA ILE A 266 20.34 6.98 7.44
C ILE A 266 21.85 7.26 7.66
N LYS A 267 22.50 6.40 8.45
CA LYS A 267 23.92 6.62 8.85
C LYS A 267 24.88 5.67 8.15
N THR A 268 24.44 4.48 7.85
CA THR A 268 25.29 3.42 7.28
C THR A 268 24.60 2.81 6.05
N PRO A 269 25.37 2.44 5.03
CA PRO A 269 24.86 1.68 3.91
C PRO A 269 24.40 0.28 4.36
N ALA A 270 23.68 -0.40 3.50
CA ALA A 270 23.45 -1.83 3.64
C ALA A 270 24.79 -2.60 3.54
N PRO A 271 24.93 -3.75 4.22
CA PRO A 271 26.16 -4.53 4.21
C PRO A 271 26.51 -5.12 2.84
#